data_d4e77f43949be8562835144d007c2bd2
#
_entry.id   d4e77f43949be8562835144d007c2bd2
#
_cell.length_a   1.000
_cell.length_b   1.000
_cell.length_c   1.000
_cell.angle_alpha   90.00
_cell.angle_beta   90.00
_cell.angle_gamma   90.00
#
_symmetry.space_group_name_H-M   'P 1'
#
loop_
_entity.id
_entity.type
_entity.pdbx_description
1 polymer ?
#
loop_
_entity_poly.entity_id
_entity_poly.type
_entity_poly.pdbx_seq_one_letter_code
_entity_poly.pdbx_strand_id
1 'polypeptide(L)'
;MQHVAIIGAGIGGLAAAMRLAHGGVKVTVLERQATPGGKMRSLPSAAGMIDAGPTVLTMKPVFEALFREVGCQLADYAMLIQEDILARHFWRDGTRLDLMRDPQASLENVRHSFGTAAADEFYKFSRDAQRLFDTLNEPMMQSATPALRRMIPEMLKSPSTVMTMDPLRSLAQSLGRRFSEPRLAQLFARYATYVGGLPQASPALLALIWHVESLGVWHVKGGMSQLAYGMEACAKNLGAEFRYDSYVTGFERGKSGKYQLECNDRFLSCDAVLFNGDPNALARGFLGPAASAATAPQASMPRSLSAHVMSFAAKVEGLPLAAHNVLFAADPEQEYGPLARGAPQHDPTLYICAQDRFGSNTPSGQERFEIILNQPPCGQTAVPSQKVREQCQTIFLDHLTRHGLSFTPRPTSRTLTMTEDFAQMFPGSDGSLYGRSPHGMMAAFARPTARTKTKGLYLVGGGAHPGAGVPMATLSAKHAAATILSDLTLT
;
A
#
# COMPACT_ATOMS: atom_id res chain seq x y z
N MET A 1 -34.57 1.97 -8.65
CA MET A 1 -33.30 2.27 -7.95
C MET A 1 -32.17 1.86 -8.86
N GLN A 2 -31.21 2.71 -9.09
CA GLN A 2 -30.02 2.41 -9.90
C GLN A 2 -29.13 1.40 -9.17
N HIS A 3 -28.49 0.51 -9.92
CA HIS A 3 -27.72 -0.61 -9.40
C HIS A 3 -26.26 -0.51 -9.84
N VAL A 4 -25.33 -0.47 -8.88
CA VAL A 4 -23.89 -0.51 -9.13
C VAL A 4 -23.34 -1.85 -8.65
N ALA A 5 -22.64 -2.55 -9.55
CA ALA A 5 -21.86 -3.72 -9.20
C ALA A 5 -20.40 -3.32 -8.94
N ILE A 6 -19.83 -3.78 -7.84
CA ILE A 6 -18.41 -3.57 -7.47
C ILE A 6 -17.68 -4.90 -7.61
N ILE A 7 -16.62 -4.94 -8.39
CA ILE A 7 -15.77 -6.12 -8.56
C ILE A 7 -14.56 -6.00 -7.64
N GLY A 8 -14.54 -6.80 -6.57
CA GLY A 8 -13.49 -6.89 -5.57
C GLY A 8 -13.79 -6.16 -4.27
N ALA A 9 -13.80 -6.89 -3.15
CA ALA A 9 -13.99 -6.40 -1.78
C ALA A 9 -12.67 -5.99 -1.08
N GLY A 10 -11.67 -5.52 -1.82
CA GLY A 10 -10.52 -4.83 -1.23
C GLY A 10 -10.92 -3.45 -0.69
N ILE A 11 -10.02 -2.76 0.03
CA ILE A 11 -10.31 -1.49 0.73
C ILE A 11 -10.97 -0.44 -0.17
N GLY A 12 -10.53 -0.30 -1.41
CA GLY A 12 -11.16 0.63 -2.36
C GLY A 12 -12.62 0.27 -2.65
N GLY A 13 -12.90 -1.02 -2.89
CA GLY A 13 -14.26 -1.51 -3.12
C GLY A 13 -15.17 -1.35 -1.90
N LEU A 14 -14.66 -1.69 -0.71
CA LEU A 14 -15.37 -1.52 0.56
C LEU A 14 -15.73 -0.06 0.83
N ALA A 15 -14.76 0.84 0.70
CA ALA A 15 -14.98 2.28 0.90
C ALA A 15 -15.95 2.87 -0.14
N ALA A 16 -15.94 2.36 -1.37
CA ALA A 16 -16.90 2.77 -2.39
C ALA A 16 -18.30 2.20 -2.10
N ALA A 17 -18.39 0.94 -1.63
CA ALA A 17 -19.66 0.33 -1.25
C ALA A 17 -20.37 1.12 -0.15
N MET A 18 -19.64 1.55 0.90
CA MET A 18 -20.17 2.42 1.96
C MET A 18 -20.76 3.71 1.38
N ARG A 19 -19.99 4.42 0.54
CA ARG A 19 -20.42 5.72 -0.02
C ARG A 19 -21.59 5.60 -0.99
N LEU A 20 -21.57 4.60 -1.87
CA LEU A 20 -22.63 4.40 -2.87
C LEU A 20 -23.93 3.94 -2.21
N ALA A 21 -23.86 3.01 -1.25
CA ALA A 21 -25.04 2.57 -0.50
C ALA A 21 -25.65 3.73 0.31
N HIS A 22 -24.83 4.54 1.01
CA HIS A 22 -25.28 5.75 1.70
C HIS A 22 -25.91 6.75 0.73
N GLY A 23 -25.40 6.86 -0.50
CA GLY A 23 -25.95 7.70 -1.57
C GLY A 23 -27.26 7.16 -2.18
N GLY A 24 -27.86 6.11 -1.63
CA GLY A 24 -29.16 5.57 -2.06
C GLY A 24 -29.11 4.70 -3.32
N VAL A 25 -27.92 4.24 -3.71
CA VAL A 25 -27.74 3.33 -4.84
C VAL A 25 -27.77 1.88 -4.36
N LYS A 26 -28.46 0.98 -5.10
CA LYS A 26 -28.32 -0.46 -4.85
C LYS A 26 -26.89 -0.89 -5.16
N VAL A 27 -26.23 -1.54 -4.23
CA VAL A 27 -24.83 -2.00 -4.37
C VAL A 27 -24.74 -3.50 -4.20
N THR A 28 -24.08 -4.16 -5.15
CA THR A 28 -23.67 -5.57 -5.02
C THR A 28 -22.16 -5.67 -5.20
N VAL A 29 -21.46 -6.16 -4.19
CA VAL A 29 -20.01 -6.41 -4.22
C VAL A 29 -19.78 -7.89 -4.54
N LEU A 30 -18.99 -8.14 -5.60
CA LEU A 30 -18.60 -9.47 -6.05
C LEU A 30 -17.12 -9.67 -5.69
N GLU A 31 -16.83 -10.62 -4.80
CA GLU A 31 -15.46 -10.92 -4.36
C GLU A 31 -15.12 -12.37 -4.66
N ARG A 32 -13.96 -12.59 -5.30
CA ARG A 32 -13.50 -13.94 -5.67
C ARG A 32 -13.01 -14.77 -4.49
N GLN A 33 -12.57 -14.12 -3.42
CA GLN A 33 -12.13 -14.77 -2.18
C GLN A 33 -13.32 -15.00 -1.24
N ALA A 34 -13.11 -15.85 -0.23
CA ALA A 34 -14.12 -16.11 0.80
C ALA A 34 -14.26 -14.99 1.85
N THR A 35 -13.37 -14.00 1.83
CA THR A 35 -13.30 -12.93 2.84
C THR A 35 -13.01 -11.56 2.19
N PRO A 36 -13.43 -10.46 2.84
CA PRO A 36 -13.07 -9.11 2.41
C PRO A 36 -11.62 -8.76 2.72
N GLY A 37 -11.14 -7.64 2.19
CA GLY A 37 -9.85 -7.03 2.50
C GLY A 37 -8.85 -7.06 1.36
N GLY A 38 -8.97 -8.01 0.43
CA GLY A 38 -8.04 -8.13 -0.69
C GLY A 38 -6.60 -8.35 -0.21
N LYS A 39 -5.73 -7.35 -0.38
CA LYS A 39 -4.33 -7.40 0.10
C LYS A 39 -4.19 -7.33 1.63
N MET A 40 -5.21 -6.87 2.36
CA MET A 40 -5.28 -6.91 3.83
C MET A 40 -5.75 -8.30 4.30
N ARG A 41 -4.97 -9.32 4.00
CA ARG A 41 -5.25 -10.70 4.35
C ARG A 41 -4.60 -11.09 5.67
N SER A 42 -5.10 -12.14 6.29
CA SER A 42 -4.49 -12.77 7.46
C SER A 42 -4.28 -14.27 7.22
N LEU A 43 -3.27 -14.84 7.86
CA LEU A 43 -2.91 -16.25 7.77
C LEU A 43 -2.91 -16.89 9.15
N PRO A 44 -3.35 -18.16 9.30
CA PRO A 44 -3.32 -18.84 10.57
C PRO A 44 -1.89 -19.20 11.01
N SER A 45 -1.65 -19.15 12.32
CA SER A 45 -0.41 -19.63 12.94
C SER A 45 -0.66 -20.27 14.30
N ALA A 46 0.39 -20.81 14.93
CA ALA A 46 0.31 -21.36 16.29
C ALA A 46 0.02 -20.30 17.36
N ALA A 47 0.32 -19.02 17.09
CA ALA A 47 0.06 -17.90 18.00
C ALA A 47 -1.18 -17.08 17.61
N GLY A 48 -2.02 -17.59 16.70
CA GLY A 48 -3.22 -16.90 16.20
C GLY A 48 -3.06 -16.40 14.77
N MET A 49 -4.00 -15.56 14.32
CA MET A 49 -4.00 -15.01 12.97
C MET A 49 -2.89 -13.95 12.80
N ILE A 50 -2.10 -14.06 11.73
CA ILE A 50 -1.03 -13.12 11.37
C ILE A 50 -1.53 -12.23 10.25
N ASP A 51 -1.38 -10.91 10.36
CA ASP A 51 -1.51 -10.03 9.21
C ASP A 51 -0.41 -10.36 8.20
N ALA A 52 -0.79 -10.58 6.95
CA ALA A 52 0.10 -11.00 5.87
C ALA A 52 -0.08 -10.11 4.63
N GLY A 53 -0.09 -8.81 4.88
CA GLY A 53 -0.27 -7.73 3.92
C GLY A 53 0.20 -6.40 4.51
N PRO A 54 -0.51 -5.28 4.32
CA PRO A 54 -0.14 -4.02 4.96
C PRO A 54 -0.31 -4.14 6.48
N THR A 55 0.74 -3.83 7.24
CA THR A 55 0.75 -3.86 8.71
C THR A 55 0.84 -2.46 9.33
N VAL A 56 1.17 -1.45 8.52
CA VAL A 56 1.28 -0.05 8.94
C VAL A 56 0.03 0.72 8.49
N LEU A 57 -0.70 1.30 9.43
CA LEU A 57 -1.79 2.22 9.12
C LEU A 57 -1.37 3.65 9.45
N THR A 58 -1.42 4.50 8.43
CA THR A 58 -1.19 5.95 8.54
C THR A 58 -2.46 6.70 8.11
N MET A 59 -2.45 8.04 8.23
CA MET A 59 -3.54 8.90 7.77
C MET A 59 -4.92 8.49 8.33
N LYS A 60 -4.99 8.18 9.62
CA LYS A 60 -6.24 7.88 10.34
C LYS A 60 -7.40 8.82 9.99
N PRO A 61 -7.20 10.15 9.82
CA PRO A 61 -8.28 11.06 9.45
C PRO A 61 -9.02 10.71 8.15
N VAL A 62 -8.38 9.98 7.21
CA VAL A 62 -9.03 9.52 5.96
C VAL A 62 -10.14 8.52 6.26
N PHE A 63 -9.91 7.63 7.23
CA PHE A 63 -10.91 6.63 7.65
C PHE A 63 -11.98 7.26 8.51
N GLU A 64 -11.62 8.15 9.44
CA GLU A 64 -12.61 8.91 10.25
C GLU A 64 -13.53 9.73 9.36
N ALA A 65 -12.99 10.36 8.31
CA ALA A 65 -13.79 11.09 7.33
C ALA A 65 -14.74 10.15 6.56
N LEU A 66 -14.25 8.98 6.11
CA LEU A 66 -15.08 7.99 5.43
C LEU A 66 -16.31 7.60 6.26
N PHE A 67 -16.09 7.18 7.52
CA PHE A 67 -17.18 6.73 8.38
C PHE A 67 -18.14 7.88 8.70
N ARG A 68 -17.63 9.07 8.97
CA ARG A 68 -18.45 10.28 9.22
C ARG A 68 -19.30 10.68 8.01
N GLU A 69 -18.73 10.60 6.79
CA GLU A 69 -19.45 10.87 5.53
C GLU A 69 -20.68 9.97 5.34
N VAL A 70 -20.68 8.78 5.90
CA VAL A 70 -21.79 7.82 5.80
C VAL A 70 -22.63 7.73 7.10
N GLY A 71 -22.48 8.69 8.01
CA GLY A 71 -23.24 8.77 9.25
C GLY A 71 -22.83 7.80 10.35
N CYS A 72 -21.61 7.23 10.27
CA CYS A 72 -21.06 6.26 11.22
C CYS A 72 -19.82 6.82 11.94
N GLN A 73 -19.36 6.12 12.98
CA GLN A 73 -18.09 6.41 13.65
C GLN A 73 -17.12 5.23 13.41
N LEU A 74 -15.88 5.55 13.09
CA LEU A 74 -14.84 4.51 12.89
C LEU A 74 -14.67 3.62 14.13
N ALA A 75 -14.74 4.22 15.33
CA ALA A 75 -14.54 3.52 16.60
C ALA A 75 -15.58 2.41 16.86
N ASP A 76 -16.77 2.49 16.25
CA ASP A 76 -17.81 1.47 16.39
C ASP A 76 -17.50 0.19 15.57
N TYR A 77 -16.59 0.30 14.60
CA TYR A 77 -16.28 -0.75 13.64
C TYR A 77 -14.82 -1.25 13.69
N ALA A 78 -13.88 -0.39 14.09
CA ALA A 78 -12.49 -0.75 14.21
C ALA A 78 -11.78 0.12 15.25
N MET A 79 -11.07 -0.51 16.19
CA MET A 79 -10.28 0.19 17.20
C MET A 79 -8.85 0.39 16.67
N LEU A 80 -8.44 1.64 16.50
CA LEU A 80 -7.10 2.04 16.13
C LEU A 80 -6.31 2.49 17.34
N ILE A 81 -5.14 1.89 17.54
CA ILE A 81 -4.22 2.21 18.64
C ILE A 81 -2.96 2.80 18.04
N GLN A 82 -2.54 3.96 18.55
CA GLN A 82 -1.36 4.66 18.06
C GLN A 82 -0.09 4.10 18.69
N GLU A 83 0.95 3.94 17.86
CA GLU A 83 2.26 3.49 18.30
C GLU A 83 3.12 4.66 18.79
N ASP A 84 3.89 4.45 19.88
CA ASP A 84 4.86 5.43 20.37
C ASP A 84 6.16 5.37 19.57
N ILE A 85 6.61 4.18 19.18
CA ILE A 85 7.74 3.96 18.27
C ILE A 85 7.16 3.73 16.88
N LEU A 86 7.36 4.69 15.97
CA LEU A 86 6.90 4.58 14.59
C LEU A 86 7.62 3.44 13.86
N ALA A 87 8.95 3.40 14.00
CA ALA A 87 9.77 2.31 13.53
C ALA A 87 11.14 2.31 14.22
N ARG A 88 11.70 1.13 14.41
CA ARG A 88 13.05 0.88 14.93
C ARG A 88 13.97 0.43 13.79
N HIS A 89 15.12 1.05 13.69
CA HIS A 89 16.06 0.85 12.60
C HIS A 89 17.37 0.27 13.14
N PHE A 90 17.90 -0.74 12.44
CA PHE A 90 19.14 -1.41 12.81
C PHE A 90 20.09 -1.46 11.62
N TRP A 91 21.37 -1.15 11.88
CA TRP A 91 22.47 -1.32 10.95
C TRP A 91 23.43 -2.40 11.46
N ARG A 92 24.24 -2.96 10.56
CA ARG A 92 25.17 -4.05 10.91
C ARG A 92 26.29 -3.65 11.84
N ASP A 93 26.61 -2.36 11.91
CA ASP A 93 27.62 -1.82 12.83
C ASP A 93 27.11 -1.71 14.28
N GLY A 94 25.90 -2.20 14.56
CA GLY A 94 25.26 -2.13 15.86
C GLY A 94 24.49 -0.84 16.13
N THR A 95 24.52 0.12 15.20
CA THR A 95 23.75 1.36 15.32
C THR A 95 22.25 1.06 15.32
N ARG A 96 21.53 1.71 16.23
CA ARG A 96 20.08 1.68 16.33
C ARG A 96 19.51 3.08 16.36
N LEU A 97 18.39 3.29 15.68
CA LEU A 97 17.62 4.52 15.70
C LEU A 97 16.13 4.22 15.81
N ASP A 98 15.47 4.82 16.80
CA ASP A 98 14.01 4.81 16.94
C ASP A 98 13.44 6.13 16.43
N LEU A 99 12.56 6.08 15.43
CA LEU A 99 11.69 7.20 15.10
C LEU A 99 10.44 7.11 15.97
N MET A 100 10.11 8.22 16.62
CA MET A 100 9.07 8.29 17.66
C MET A 100 7.87 9.10 17.18
N ARG A 101 6.71 8.84 17.79
CA ARG A 101 5.51 9.67 17.63
C ARG A 101 5.76 11.13 18.02
N ASP A 102 6.50 11.35 19.09
CA ASP A 102 6.95 12.69 19.46
C ASP A 102 8.11 13.12 18.56
N PRO A 103 7.93 14.21 17.75
CA PRO A 103 8.99 14.70 16.87
C PRO A 103 10.24 15.12 17.61
N GLN A 104 10.11 15.65 18.83
CA GLN A 104 11.26 16.07 19.63
C GLN A 104 12.07 14.85 20.11
N ALA A 105 11.39 13.77 20.51
CA ALA A 105 12.07 12.52 20.88
C ALA A 105 12.80 11.91 19.67
N SER A 106 12.22 11.97 18.47
CA SER A 106 12.91 11.54 17.24
C SER A 106 14.17 12.37 17.00
N LEU A 107 14.10 13.69 17.14
CA LEU A 107 15.23 14.60 16.96
C LEU A 107 16.37 14.30 17.96
N GLU A 108 16.02 14.07 19.23
CA GLU A 108 16.99 13.69 20.26
C GLU A 108 17.63 12.32 19.99
N ASN A 109 16.85 11.34 19.53
CA ASN A 109 17.39 10.05 19.12
C ASN A 109 18.38 10.16 17.95
N VAL A 110 18.08 10.99 16.96
CA VAL A 110 19.02 11.27 15.85
C VAL A 110 20.28 11.98 16.37
N ARG A 111 20.13 12.96 17.28
CA ARG A 111 21.28 13.66 17.89
C ARG A 111 22.17 12.70 18.68
N HIS A 112 21.56 11.82 19.44
CA HIS A 112 22.29 10.83 20.25
C HIS A 112 23.04 9.83 19.35
N SER A 113 22.38 9.33 18.28
CA SER A 113 22.96 8.30 17.43
C SER A 113 23.97 8.84 16.42
N PHE A 114 23.80 10.07 15.91
CA PHE A 114 24.54 10.59 14.76
C PHE A 114 25.14 12.00 14.95
N GLY A 115 24.87 12.62 16.09
CA GLY A 115 25.41 13.95 16.43
C GLY A 115 24.53 15.13 16.00
N THR A 116 24.96 16.32 16.41
CA THR A 116 24.16 17.55 16.26
C THR A 116 23.95 17.94 14.80
N ALA A 117 24.97 17.80 13.94
CA ALA A 117 24.84 18.13 12.50
C ALA A 117 23.75 17.29 11.82
N ALA A 118 23.72 15.97 12.07
CA ALA A 118 22.70 15.06 11.54
C ALA A 118 21.30 15.41 12.08
N ALA A 119 21.19 15.83 13.34
CA ALA A 119 19.92 16.25 13.92
C ALA A 119 19.40 17.56 13.28
N ASP A 120 20.27 18.52 13.00
CA ASP A 120 19.90 19.76 12.32
C ASP A 120 19.45 19.51 10.87
N GLU A 121 20.12 18.60 10.16
CA GLU A 121 19.75 18.15 8.83
C GLU A 121 18.39 17.43 8.84
N PHE A 122 18.17 16.55 9.81
CA PHE A 122 16.89 15.85 10.01
C PHE A 122 15.74 16.82 10.32
N TYR A 123 15.96 17.82 11.15
CA TYR A 123 14.97 18.84 11.44
C TYR A 123 14.57 19.63 10.19
N LYS A 124 15.55 20.07 9.39
CA LYS A 124 15.31 20.78 8.11
C LYS A 124 14.54 19.87 7.13
N PHE A 125 14.97 18.62 7.00
CA PHE A 125 14.31 17.62 6.15
C PHE A 125 12.85 17.41 6.55
N SER A 126 12.56 17.28 7.85
CA SER A 126 11.20 17.06 8.36
C SER A 126 10.29 18.26 8.05
N ARG A 127 10.79 19.49 8.20
CA ARG A 127 10.05 20.69 7.81
C ARG A 127 9.78 20.77 6.30
N ASP A 128 10.75 20.36 5.49
CA ASP A 128 10.59 20.31 4.04
C ASP A 128 9.56 19.26 3.62
N ALA A 129 9.59 18.07 4.23
CA ALA A 129 8.61 17.01 3.99
C ALA A 129 7.19 17.47 4.34
N GLN A 130 7.01 18.19 5.45
CA GLN A 130 5.74 18.80 5.83
C GLN A 130 5.27 19.80 4.76
N ARG A 131 6.11 20.73 4.34
CA ARG A 131 5.76 21.72 3.29
C ARG A 131 5.33 21.05 1.98
N LEU A 132 6.03 19.98 1.58
CA LEU A 132 5.68 19.19 0.41
C LEU A 132 4.29 18.59 0.55
N PHE A 133 3.99 18.00 1.70
CA PHE A 133 2.69 17.41 1.97
C PHE A 133 1.59 18.47 1.95
N ASP A 134 1.75 19.58 2.67
CA ASP A 134 0.77 20.67 2.75
C ASP A 134 0.46 21.26 1.37
N THR A 135 1.47 21.37 0.50
CA THR A 135 1.31 21.90 -0.85
C THR A 135 0.65 20.90 -1.80
N LEU A 136 0.95 19.59 -1.67
CA LEU A 136 0.56 18.58 -2.66
C LEU A 136 -0.69 17.80 -2.27
N ASN A 137 -1.07 17.78 -0.99
CA ASN A 137 -2.21 16.98 -0.52
C ASN A 137 -3.51 17.35 -1.25
N GLU A 138 -3.89 18.63 -1.24
CA GLU A 138 -5.16 19.06 -1.85
C GLU A 138 -5.18 18.88 -3.38
N PRO A 139 -4.22 19.41 -4.16
CA PRO A 139 -4.29 19.32 -5.62
C PRO A 139 -4.02 17.92 -6.18
N MET A 140 -3.33 17.05 -5.42
CA MET A 140 -2.95 15.72 -5.88
C MET A 140 -3.79 14.61 -5.28
N MET A 141 -3.94 14.58 -3.94
CA MET A 141 -4.58 13.44 -3.26
C MET A 141 -6.08 13.62 -3.12
N GLN A 142 -6.54 14.85 -2.78
CA GLN A 142 -7.97 15.16 -2.58
C GLN A 142 -8.71 15.49 -3.88
N SER A 143 -8.00 15.75 -4.97
CA SER A 143 -8.61 16.04 -6.28
C SER A 143 -8.90 14.75 -7.04
N ALA A 144 -10.10 14.62 -7.63
CA ALA A 144 -10.48 13.46 -8.45
C ALA A 144 -9.65 13.31 -9.73
N THR A 145 -9.06 14.42 -10.21
CA THR A 145 -8.16 14.44 -11.37
C THR A 145 -6.92 15.26 -11.04
N PRO A 146 -5.74 14.64 -10.94
CA PRO A 146 -4.51 15.39 -10.73
C PRO A 146 -4.23 16.24 -11.97
N ALA A 147 -3.99 17.53 -11.79
CA ALA A 147 -3.73 18.43 -12.89
C ALA A 147 -2.59 19.40 -12.53
N LEU A 148 -1.51 19.36 -13.31
CA LEU A 148 -0.37 20.28 -13.16
C LEU A 148 -0.84 21.75 -13.07
N ARG A 149 -1.83 22.14 -13.89
CA ARG A 149 -2.39 23.50 -13.88
C ARG A 149 -2.94 23.95 -12.53
N ARG A 150 -3.37 23.01 -11.67
CA ARG A 150 -3.85 23.30 -10.30
C ARG A 150 -2.68 23.46 -9.34
N MET A 151 -1.54 22.86 -9.63
CA MET A 151 -0.33 22.98 -8.81
C MET A 151 0.43 24.27 -9.11
N ILE A 152 0.40 24.77 -10.35
CA ILE A 152 1.15 25.97 -10.76
C ILE A 152 0.87 27.19 -9.86
N PRO A 153 -0.39 27.55 -9.52
CA PRO A 153 -0.66 28.67 -8.61
C PRO A 153 -0.05 28.47 -7.23
N GLU A 154 -0.11 27.26 -6.68
CA GLU A 154 0.46 26.94 -5.36
C GLU A 154 2.01 26.98 -5.40
N MET A 155 2.60 26.49 -6.49
CA MET A 155 4.04 26.59 -6.72
C MET A 155 4.52 28.02 -6.86
N LEU A 156 3.76 28.87 -7.54
CA LEU A 156 4.09 30.31 -7.69
C LEU A 156 4.00 31.08 -6.37
N LYS A 157 3.06 30.70 -5.48
CA LYS A 157 2.95 31.29 -4.13
C LYS A 157 4.15 30.96 -3.24
N SER A 158 4.82 29.85 -3.50
CA SER A 158 5.93 29.38 -2.66
C SER A 158 7.11 28.85 -3.52
N PRO A 159 7.96 29.74 -4.05
CA PRO A 159 9.16 29.35 -4.81
C PRO A 159 10.08 28.41 -4.02
N SER A 160 10.14 28.57 -2.69
CA SER A 160 10.90 27.67 -1.81
C SER A 160 10.38 26.23 -1.87
N THR A 161 9.09 26.02 -2.04
CA THR A 161 8.50 24.68 -2.18
C THR A 161 8.96 24.01 -3.48
N VAL A 162 9.06 24.74 -4.58
CA VAL A 162 9.60 24.22 -5.85
C VAL A 162 11.03 23.73 -5.69
N MET A 163 11.86 24.51 -4.97
CA MET A 163 13.23 24.09 -4.64
C MET A 163 13.23 22.83 -3.75
N THR A 164 12.29 22.73 -2.80
CA THR A 164 12.15 21.57 -1.92
C THR A 164 11.69 20.33 -2.67
N MET A 165 10.84 20.48 -3.70
CA MET A 165 10.43 19.38 -4.58
C MET A 165 11.58 18.70 -5.32
N ASP A 166 12.66 19.44 -5.54
CA ASP A 166 13.88 19.00 -6.24
C ASP A 166 13.57 18.20 -7.54
N PRO A 167 12.87 18.84 -8.50
CA PRO A 167 12.23 18.13 -9.62
C PRO A 167 13.20 17.48 -10.60
N LEU A 168 14.47 17.83 -10.54
CA LEU A 168 15.51 17.31 -11.43
C LEU A 168 16.27 16.12 -10.86
N ARG A 169 15.98 15.72 -9.60
CA ARG A 169 16.69 14.65 -8.93
C ARG A 169 15.79 13.52 -8.51
N SER A 170 16.38 12.33 -8.44
CA SER A 170 15.76 11.20 -7.79
C SER A 170 15.76 11.40 -6.26
N LEU A 171 14.94 10.61 -5.56
CA LEU A 171 14.91 10.61 -4.09
C LEU A 171 16.30 10.30 -3.51
N ALA A 172 16.99 9.28 -4.02
CA ALA A 172 18.33 8.95 -3.56
C ALA A 172 19.33 10.09 -3.75
N GLN A 173 19.33 10.75 -4.92
CA GLN A 173 20.21 11.89 -5.18
C GLN A 173 19.90 13.09 -4.27
N SER A 174 18.63 13.37 -4.04
CA SER A 174 18.19 14.47 -3.17
C SER A 174 18.59 14.22 -1.72
N LEU A 175 18.37 13.01 -1.21
CA LEU A 175 18.70 12.63 0.17
C LEU A 175 20.22 12.60 0.41
N GLY A 176 21.02 12.09 -0.54
CA GLY A 176 22.49 12.11 -0.43
C GLY A 176 23.11 13.52 -0.41
N ARG A 177 22.34 14.55 -0.82
CA ARG A 177 22.77 15.97 -0.69
C ARG A 177 22.28 16.64 0.58
N ARG A 178 21.19 16.10 1.18
CA ARG A 178 20.55 16.67 2.38
C ARG A 178 21.17 16.15 3.67
N PHE A 179 21.67 14.91 3.64
CA PHE A 179 22.24 14.25 4.80
C PHE A 179 23.73 13.98 4.60
N SER A 180 24.54 14.50 5.53
CA SER A 180 25.95 14.14 5.66
C SER A 180 26.12 12.73 6.26
N GLU A 181 25.15 12.29 7.08
CA GLU A 181 25.09 10.94 7.64
C GLU A 181 24.42 9.98 6.63
N PRO A 182 25.17 9.02 6.03
CA PRO A 182 24.62 8.15 4.97
C PRO A 182 23.51 7.24 5.44
N ARG A 183 23.47 6.85 6.74
CA ARG A 183 22.42 6.02 7.31
C ARG A 183 21.06 6.72 7.34
N LEU A 184 21.02 8.05 7.54
CA LEU A 184 19.78 8.81 7.40
C LEU A 184 19.33 8.89 5.95
N ALA A 185 20.25 9.10 5.00
CA ALA A 185 19.92 9.05 3.58
C ALA A 185 19.36 7.68 3.17
N GLN A 186 19.97 6.59 3.64
CA GLN A 186 19.50 5.21 3.41
C GLN A 186 18.10 4.99 4.00
N LEU A 187 17.87 5.43 5.24
CA LEU A 187 16.57 5.29 5.93
C LEU A 187 15.46 5.94 5.10
N PHE A 188 15.62 7.21 4.73
CA PHE A 188 14.57 7.93 4.02
C PHE A 188 14.47 7.55 2.53
N ALA A 189 15.52 7.04 1.91
CA ALA A 189 15.48 6.48 0.56
C ALA A 189 14.52 5.28 0.46
N ARG A 190 14.41 4.48 1.53
CA ARG A 190 13.51 3.35 1.62
C ARG A 190 12.04 3.71 1.44
N TYR A 191 11.62 4.96 1.69
CA TYR A 191 10.23 5.38 1.46
C TYR A 191 9.77 5.24 0.01
N ALA A 192 10.68 5.20 -0.96
CA ALA A 192 10.31 4.85 -2.33
C ALA A 192 9.70 3.45 -2.43
N THR A 193 10.16 2.48 -1.64
CA THR A 193 9.65 1.10 -1.64
C THR A 193 8.24 0.99 -1.04
N TYR A 194 7.82 1.93 -0.19
CA TYR A 194 6.46 1.97 0.39
C TYR A 194 5.38 2.15 -0.67
N VAL A 195 5.75 2.71 -1.81
CA VAL A 195 4.87 2.88 -2.97
C VAL A 195 5.37 2.09 -4.18
N GLY A 196 6.28 1.14 -3.94
CA GLY A 196 6.76 0.18 -4.92
C GLY A 196 7.76 0.73 -5.92
N GLY A 197 8.54 1.74 -5.54
CA GLY A 197 9.58 2.36 -6.36
C GLY A 197 11.01 2.06 -5.89
N LEU A 198 11.95 2.34 -6.77
CA LEU A 198 13.38 2.36 -6.48
C LEU A 198 13.80 3.79 -6.14
N PRO A 199 14.61 4.05 -5.09
CA PRO A 199 15.02 5.40 -4.72
C PRO A 199 15.75 6.16 -5.83
N GLN A 200 16.51 5.46 -6.66
CA GLN A 200 17.27 6.03 -7.78
C GLN A 200 16.38 6.48 -8.95
N ALA A 201 15.16 5.93 -9.05
CA ALA A 201 14.24 6.22 -10.14
C ALA A 201 12.99 7.02 -9.69
N SER A 202 12.72 7.03 -8.40
CA SER A 202 11.57 7.74 -7.81
C SER A 202 11.86 9.23 -7.62
N PRO A 203 10.87 10.11 -7.78
CA PRO A 203 11.05 11.54 -7.62
C PRO A 203 11.32 11.94 -6.16
N ALA A 204 12.11 12.99 -5.97
CA ALA A 204 12.47 13.50 -4.64
C ALA A 204 11.26 13.91 -3.78
N LEU A 205 10.14 14.27 -4.40
CA LEU A 205 8.89 14.62 -3.70
C LEU A 205 8.35 13.48 -2.81
N LEU A 206 8.76 12.22 -3.01
CA LEU A 206 8.38 11.11 -2.12
C LEU A 206 8.91 11.27 -0.69
N ALA A 207 9.81 12.22 -0.44
CA ALA A 207 10.21 12.64 0.90
C ALA A 207 9.00 13.03 1.79
N LEU A 208 7.88 13.46 1.20
CA LEU A 208 6.63 13.76 1.93
C LEU A 208 6.07 12.55 2.71
N ILE A 209 6.43 11.32 2.32
CA ILE A 209 5.98 10.11 3.02
C ILE A 209 6.46 10.10 4.47
N TRP A 210 7.66 10.65 4.74
CA TRP A 210 8.12 10.84 6.11
C TRP A 210 7.15 11.70 6.93
N HIS A 211 6.65 12.80 6.37
CA HIS A 211 5.68 13.62 7.09
C HIS A 211 4.39 12.84 7.40
N VAL A 212 3.88 12.06 6.43
CA VAL A 212 2.70 11.21 6.63
C VAL A 212 2.91 10.21 7.75
N GLU A 213 4.09 9.58 7.83
CA GLU A 213 4.43 8.61 8.90
C GLU A 213 4.63 9.34 10.23
N SER A 214 5.25 10.52 10.25
CA SER A 214 5.47 11.31 11.46
C SER A 214 4.19 11.83 12.12
N LEU A 215 3.09 11.95 11.38
CA LEU A 215 1.77 12.28 11.94
C LEU A 215 1.21 11.13 12.79
N GLY A 216 1.74 9.93 12.63
CA GLY A 216 1.44 8.76 13.43
C GLY A 216 1.32 7.48 12.64
N VAL A 217 1.62 6.40 13.31
CA VAL A 217 1.42 5.01 12.90
C VAL A 217 0.43 4.39 13.86
N TRP A 218 -0.55 3.68 13.32
CA TRP A 218 -1.56 2.97 14.10
C TRP A 218 -1.55 1.50 13.74
N HIS A 219 -1.88 0.67 14.71
CA HIS A 219 -2.30 -0.69 14.45
C HIS A 219 -3.81 -0.85 14.70
N VAL A 220 -4.42 -1.80 14.03
CA VAL A 220 -5.83 -2.17 14.24
C VAL A 220 -5.88 -3.29 15.27
N LYS A 221 -6.63 -3.10 16.35
CA LYS A 221 -6.81 -4.15 17.37
C LYS A 221 -7.41 -5.40 16.72
N GLY A 222 -6.74 -6.53 16.86
CA GLY A 222 -7.12 -7.79 16.22
C GLY A 222 -6.59 -7.96 14.79
N GLY A 223 -5.76 -7.04 14.30
CA GLY A 223 -5.11 -7.08 12.98
C GLY A 223 -5.80 -6.21 11.93
N MET A 224 -5.07 -5.94 10.85
CA MET A 224 -5.53 -5.06 9.76
C MET A 224 -6.81 -5.56 9.09
N SER A 225 -7.04 -6.86 9.03
CA SER A 225 -8.27 -7.45 8.49
C SER A 225 -9.53 -6.98 9.22
N GLN A 226 -9.45 -6.62 10.52
CA GLN A 226 -10.58 -6.10 11.28
C GLN A 226 -11.10 -4.77 10.74
N LEU A 227 -10.23 -3.93 10.18
CA LEU A 227 -10.68 -2.72 9.49
C LEU A 227 -11.52 -3.07 8.24
N ALA A 228 -11.11 -4.09 7.48
CA ALA A 228 -11.89 -4.54 6.31
C ALA A 228 -13.24 -5.11 6.71
N TYR A 229 -13.30 -5.95 7.75
CA TYR A 229 -14.56 -6.48 8.30
C TYR A 229 -15.46 -5.36 8.85
N GLY A 230 -14.89 -4.37 9.53
CA GLY A 230 -15.63 -3.20 10.03
C GLY A 230 -16.25 -2.38 8.89
N MET A 231 -15.49 -2.16 7.81
CA MET A 231 -16.00 -1.46 6.61
C MET A 231 -17.09 -2.28 5.89
N GLU A 232 -16.93 -3.60 5.80
CA GLU A 232 -17.95 -4.50 5.27
C GLU A 232 -19.23 -4.42 6.09
N ALA A 233 -19.13 -4.55 7.42
CA ALA A 233 -20.27 -4.46 8.33
C ALA A 233 -21.01 -3.14 8.18
N CYS A 234 -20.28 -2.02 8.12
CA CYS A 234 -20.86 -0.70 7.88
C CYS A 234 -21.59 -0.64 6.52
N ALA A 235 -20.96 -1.14 5.44
CA ALA A 235 -21.57 -1.17 4.12
C ALA A 235 -22.83 -2.03 4.07
N LYS A 236 -22.86 -3.19 4.76
CA LYS A 236 -24.06 -4.05 4.91
C LYS A 236 -25.18 -3.34 5.66
N ASN A 237 -24.84 -2.65 6.75
CA ASN A 237 -25.83 -1.86 7.51
C ASN A 237 -26.44 -0.72 6.66
N LEU A 238 -25.71 -0.21 5.68
CA LEU A 238 -26.17 0.76 4.69
C LEU A 238 -26.92 0.13 3.50
N GLY A 239 -27.09 -1.21 3.47
CA GLY A 239 -27.85 -1.93 2.45
C GLY A 239 -27.03 -2.51 1.30
N ALA A 240 -25.69 -2.52 1.36
CA ALA A 240 -24.86 -3.20 0.35
C ALA A 240 -24.91 -4.71 0.50
N GLU A 241 -25.05 -5.41 -0.63
CA GLU A 241 -24.99 -6.88 -0.72
C GLU A 241 -23.57 -7.33 -1.04
N PHE A 242 -23.08 -8.40 -0.39
CA PHE A 242 -21.78 -9.01 -0.65
C PHE A 242 -21.95 -10.45 -1.08
N ARG A 243 -21.28 -10.84 -2.18
CA ARG A 243 -21.21 -12.19 -2.70
C ARG A 243 -19.74 -12.58 -2.79
N TYR A 244 -19.35 -13.48 -1.92
CA TYR A 244 -18.02 -14.09 -1.87
C TYR A 244 -17.95 -15.30 -2.80
N ASP A 245 -16.74 -15.83 -3.02
CA ASP A 245 -16.48 -16.92 -3.96
C ASP A 245 -17.06 -16.64 -5.35
N SER A 246 -17.09 -15.39 -5.73
CA SER A 246 -17.74 -14.83 -6.91
C SER A 246 -16.72 -14.24 -7.88
N TYR A 247 -16.22 -15.08 -8.79
CA TYR A 247 -15.23 -14.68 -9.78
C TYR A 247 -15.91 -14.15 -11.05
N VAL A 248 -15.71 -12.85 -11.31
CA VAL A 248 -16.23 -12.19 -12.52
C VAL A 248 -15.28 -12.46 -13.69
N THR A 249 -15.80 -13.04 -14.77
CA THR A 249 -15.07 -13.43 -15.98
C THR A 249 -15.45 -12.62 -17.21
N GLY A 250 -16.62 -11.96 -17.19
CA GLY A 250 -17.14 -11.24 -18.35
C GLY A 250 -17.80 -9.92 -17.98
N PHE A 251 -17.69 -8.95 -18.91
CA PHE A 251 -18.36 -7.66 -18.86
C PHE A 251 -18.86 -7.31 -20.26
N GLU A 252 -20.17 -7.18 -20.41
CA GLU A 252 -20.80 -6.82 -21.67
C GLU A 252 -21.91 -5.78 -21.47
N ARG A 253 -22.21 -5.02 -22.51
CA ARG A 253 -23.38 -4.14 -22.53
C ARG A 253 -24.57 -4.88 -23.14
N GLY A 254 -25.58 -5.14 -22.32
CA GLY A 254 -26.81 -5.80 -22.77
C GLY A 254 -27.69 -4.92 -23.68
N LYS A 255 -28.63 -5.53 -24.37
CA LYS A 255 -29.59 -4.87 -25.29
C LYS A 255 -30.47 -3.82 -24.57
N SER A 256 -30.70 -3.98 -23.26
CA SER A 256 -31.42 -3.03 -22.43
C SER A 256 -30.66 -1.76 -22.08
N GLY A 257 -29.40 -1.65 -22.52
CA GLY A 257 -28.49 -0.57 -22.14
C GLY A 257 -27.79 -0.77 -20.80
N LYS A 258 -28.21 -1.78 -20.00
CA LYS A 258 -27.56 -2.20 -18.77
C LYS A 258 -26.32 -3.03 -19.04
N TYR A 259 -25.42 -3.10 -18.08
CA TYR A 259 -24.25 -3.98 -18.14
C TYR A 259 -24.60 -5.36 -17.58
N GLN A 260 -24.01 -6.39 -18.17
CA GLN A 260 -24.12 -7.79 -17.72
C GLN A 260 -22.73 -8.23 -17.27
N LEU A 261 -22.64 -8.65 -16.04
CA LEU A 261 -21.45 -9.29 -15.49
C LEU A 261 -21.65 -10.79 -15.46
N GLU A 262 -20.76 -11.54 -16.09
CA GLU A 262 -20.69 -12.99 -15.95
C GLU A 262 -19.90 -13.33 -14.68
N CYS A 263 -20.51 -14.14 -13.83
CA CYS A 263 -19.93 -14.53 -12.54
C CYS A 263 -20.37 -15.96 -12.18
N ASN A 264 -19.46 -16.91 -12.14
CA ASN A 264 -19.72 -18.32 -11.84
C ASN A 264 -20.91 -18.86 -12.66
N ASP A 265 -20.87 -18.74 -13.98
CA ASP A 265 -21.91 -19.16 -14.92
C ASP A 265 -23.30 -18.51 -14.70
N ARG A 266 -23.35 -17.40 -13.98
CA ARG A 266 -24.55 -16.59 -13.77
C ARG A 266 -24.33 -15.16 -14.26
N PHE A 267 -25.42 -14.46 -14.56
CA PHE A 267 -25.36 -13.06 -14.97
C PHE A 267 -25.94 -12.14 -13.92
N LEU A 268 -25.23 -11.04 -13.65
CA LEU A 268 -25.70 -9.92 -12.86
C LEU A 268 -25.92 -8.71 -13.76
N SER A 269 -27.15 -8.18 -13.80
CA SER A 269 -27.47 -6.94 -14.52
C SER A 269 -27.33 -5.74 -13.62
N CYS A 270 -26.65 -4.68 -14.08
CA CYS A 270 -26.43 -3.43 -13.35
C CYS A 270 -26.37 -2.21 -14.27
N ASP A 271 -26.49 -1.02 -13.70
CA ASP A 271 -26.45 0.25 -14.43
C ASP A 271 -25.02 0.79 -14.56
N ALA A 272 -24.12 0.42 -13.65
CA ALA A 272 -22.71 0.77 -13.68
C ALA A 272 -21.85 -0.31 -12.98
N VAL A 273 -20.57 -0.37 -13.36
CA VAL A 273 -19.59 -1.31 -12.81
C VAL A 273 -18.40 -0.54 -12.26
N LEU A 274 -18.02 -0.83 -11.03
CA LEU A 274 -16.80 -0.31 -10.40
C LEU A 274 -15.79 -1.45 -10.23
N PHE A 275 -14.65 -1.33 -10.90
CA PHE A 275 -13.60 -2.34 -10.87
C PHE A 275 -12.53 -1.96 -9.85
N ASN A 276 -12.37 -2.79 -8.82
CA ASN A 276 -11.38 -2.66 -7.73
C ASN A 276 -10.22 -3.67 -7.85
N GLY A 277 -9.97 -4.16 -9.05
CA GLY A 277 -8.78 -4.95 -9.38
C GLY A 277 -7.63 -4.09 -9.90
N ASP A 278 -6.57 -4.75 -10.37
CA ASP A 278 -5.49 -4.04 -11.07
C ASP A 278 -5.97 -3.58 -12.47
N PRO A 279 -5.83 -2.28 -12.83
CA PRO A 279 -6.23 -1.80 -14.16
C PRO A 279 -5.59 -2.55 -15.32
N ASN A 280 -4.42 -3.16 -15.13
CA ASN A 280 -3.76 -4.00 -16.12
C ASN A 280 -4.57 -5.27 -16.45
N ALA A 281 -5.37 -5.78 -15.52
CA ALA A 281 -6.26 -6.90 -15.80
C ALA A 281 -7.30 -6.55 -16.86
N LEU A 282 -7.85 -5.33 -16.81
CA LEU A 282 -8.75 -4.84 -17.87
C LEU A 282 -8.02 -4.72 -19.21
N ALA A 283 -6.87 -4.03 -19.23
CA ALA A 283 -6.07 -3.85 -20.44
C ALA A 283 -5.68 -5.17 -21.12
N ARG A 284 -5.50 -6.24 -20.32
CA ARG A 284 -5.20 -7.61 -20.79
C ARG A 284 -6.43 -8.42 -21.18
N GLY A 285 -7.63 -7.84 -21.10
CA GLY A 285 -8.87 -8.48 -21.53
C GLY A 285 -9.44 -9.51 -20.58
N PHE A 286 -9.09 -9.51 -19.27
CA PHE A 286 -9.58 -10.50 -18.29
C PHE A 286 -11.10 -10.44 -18.07
N LEU A 287 -11.73 -9.31 -18.39
CA LEU A 287 -13.20 -9.16 -18.41
C LEU A 287 -13.78 -9.06 -19.82
N GLY A 288 -13.06 -9.55 -20.83
CA GLY A 288 -13.48 -9.55 -22.22
C GLY A 288 -13.14 -8.25 -22.98
N PRO A 289 -13.41 -8.25 -24.33
CA PRO A 289 -13.02 -7.16 -25.21
C PRO A 289 -13.64 -5.79 -24.86
N ALA A 290 -14.89 -5.78 -24.40
CA ALA A 290 -15.60 -4.55 -24.02
C ALA A 290 -14.93 -3.82 -22.85
N ALA A 291 -14.32 -4.56 -21.92
CA ALA A 291 -13.59 -4.01 -20.78
C ALA A 291 -12.15 -3.62 -21.13
N SER A 292 -11.52 -4.28 -22.12
CA SER A 292 -10.11 -4.04 -22.45
C SER A 292 -9.84 -2.63 -22.97
N ALA A 293 -10.82 -2.02 -23.64
CA ALA A 293 -10.76 -0.64 -24.10
C ALA A 293 -10.81 0.41 -22.96
N ALA A 294 -11.17 0.01 -21.74
CA ALA A 294 -11.37 0.92 -20.61
C ALA A 294 -10.07 1.62 -20.19
N THR A 295 -8.94 0.92 -20.26
CA THR A 295 -7.63 1.43 -19.85
C THR A 295 -6.57 1.15 -20.91
N ALA A 296 -5.68 2.13 -21.12
CA ALA A 296 -4.52 1.88 -21.98
C ALA A 296 -3.49 1.01 -21.21
N PRO A 297 -2.83 0.03 -21.87
CA PRO A 297 -1.80 -0.80 -21.23
C PRO A 297 -0.69 0.05 -20.55
N GLN A 298 -0.29 1.15 -21.18
CA GLN A 298 0.73 2.07 -20.67
C GLN A 298 0.34 2.76 -19.36
N ALA A 299 -0.96 2.87 -19.05
CA ALA A 299 -1.43 3.48 -17.80
C ALA A 299 -1.02 2.66 -16.55
N SER A 300 -0.73 1.37 -16.73
CA SER A 300 -0.29 0.46 -15.66
C SER A 300 1.20 0.14 -15.70
N MET A 301 1.96 0.72 -16.62
CA MET A 301 3.39 0.42 -16.86
C MET A 301 4.29 1.63 -16.60
N PRO A 302 5.56 1.44 -16.17
CA PRO A 302 6.12 0.16 -15.72
C PRO A 302 5.48 -0.31 -14.40
N ARG A 303 5.61 -1.61 -14.10
CA ARG A 303 5.07 -2.20 -12.87
C ARG A 303 5.90 -1.79 -11.66
N SER A 304 5.24 -1.64 -10.52
CA SER A 304 5.90 -1.39 -9.23
C SER A 304 6.57 -2.66 -8.70
N LEU A 305 7.39 -2.50 -7.67
CA LEU A 305 7.95 -3.61 -6.92
C LEU A 305 6.86 -4.55 -6.38
N SER A 306 7.26 -5.78 -6.17
CA SER A 306 6.62 -6.84 -5.42
C SER A 306 7.35 -7.08 -4.09
N ALA A 307 7.05 -8.19 -3.43
CA ALA A 307 7.76 -8.66 -2.25
C ALA A 307 7.76 -10.19 -2.17
N HIS A 308 8.74 -10.73 -1.46
CA HIS A 308 8.62 -12.00 -0.79
C HIS A 308 8.28 -11.74 0.68
N VAL A 309 7.29 -12.42 1.20
CA VAL A 309 6.76 -12.22 2.56
C VAL A 309 6.81 -13.52 3.32
N MET A 310 7.41 -13.51 4.50
CA MET A 310 7.45 -14.65 5.41
C MET A 310 6.55 -14.35 6.62
N SER A 311 5.50 -15.15 6.82
CA SER A 311 4.53 -14.97 7.90
C SER A 311 4.50 -16.22 8.79
N PHE A 312 4.91 -16.10 10.07
CA PHE A 312 5.08 -17.22 10.98
C PHE A 312 4.95 -16.82 12.45
N ALA A 313 4.83 -17.82 13.34
CA ALA A 313 4.92 -17.65 14.78
C ALA A 313 6.17 -18.34 15.32
N ALA A 314 6.92 -17.63 16.19
CA ALA A 314 8.12 -18.14 16.82
C ALA A 314 8.48 -17.35 18.08
N LYS A 315 9.33 -17.89 18.93
CA LYS A 315 10.10 -17.11 19.90
C LYS A 315 11.27 -16.47 19.16
N VAL A 316 11.59 -15.22 19.46
CA VAL A 316 12.71 -14.49 18.86
C VAL A 316 13.76 -14.22 19.93
N GLU A 317 15.03 -14.34 19.54
CA GLU A 317 16.20 -13.97 20.34
C GLU A 317 17.14 -13.07 19.54
N GLY A 318 17.88 -12.21 20.24
CA GLY A 318 18.86 -11.29 19.66
C GLY A 318 18.47 -9.83 19.81
N LEU A 319 18.12 -9.15 18.72
CA LEU A 319 17.84 -7.72 18.73
C LEU A 319 16.57 -7.37 19.55
N PRO A 320 16.56 -6.23 20.25
CA PRO A 320 15.40 -5.75 20.98
C PRO A 320 14.37 -5.14 20.00
N LEU A 321 13.56 -5.98 19.35
CA LEU A 321 12.57 -5.56 18.37
C LEU A 321 11.49 -4.67 19.01
N ALA A 322 11.00 -3.68 18.25
CA ALA A 322 9.74 -2.99 18.44
C ALA A 322 8.63 -3.64 17.59
N ALA A 323 7.45 -3.05 17.49
CA ALA A 323 6.41 -3.53 16.59
C ALA A 323 6.85 -3.47 15.12
N HIS A 324 7.41 -2.35 14.71
CA HIS A 324 7.93 -2.13 13.35
C HIS A 324 9.45 -1.99 13.37
N ASN A 325 10.14 -2.82 12.59
CA ASN A 325 11.60 -2.86 12.57
C ASN A 325 12.12 -2.90 11.14
N VAL A 326 13.28 -2.27 10.93
CA VAL A 326 13.99 -2.29 9.65
C VAL A 326 15.43 -2.73 9.90
N LEU A 327 15.86 -3.77 9.22
CA LEU A 327 17.24 -4.26 9.22
C LEU A 327 17.85 -3.87 7.89
N PHE A 328 18.78 -2.92 7.90
CA PHE A 328 19.33 -2.37 6.67
C PHE A 328 20.41 -3.25 6.05
N ALA A 329 20.42 -3.26 4.72
CA ALA A 329 21.59 -3.67 3.94
C ALA A 329 22.84 -2.89 4.36
N ALA A 330 24.02 -3.52 4.32
CA ALA A 330 25.26 -2.80 4.58
C ALA A 330 25.58 -1.78 3.49
N ASP A 331 25.22 -2.10 2.24
CA ASP A 331 25.39 -1.24 1.07
C ASP A 331 24.08 -1.16 0.28
N PRO A 332 23.43 0.01 0.16
CA PRO A 332 22.21 0.19 -0.62
C PRO A 332 22.32 -0.21 -2.10
N GLU A 333 23.51 -0.15 -2.70
CA GLU A 333 23.70 -0.58 -4.10
C GLU A 333 23.57 -2.10 -4.26
N GLN A 334 23.92 -2.87 -3.23
CA GLN A 334 23.75 -4.33 -3.22
C GLN A 334 22.27 -4.74 -3.09
N GLU A 335 21.42 -3.84 -2.61
CA GLU A 335 19.96 -3.99 -2.57
C GLU A 335 19.31 -3.50 -3.87
N TYR A 336 19.44 -2.23 -4.18
CA TYR A 336 18.68 -1.58 -5.25
C TYR A 336 19.22 -1.86 -6.65
N GLY A 337 20.54 -2.09 -6.81
CA GLY A 337 21.14 -2.42 -8.09
C GLY A 337 20.59 -3.72 -8.70
N PRO A 338 20.59 -4.85 -7.98
CA PRO A 338 19.95 -6.08 -8.42
C PRO A 338 18.44 -5.92 -8.66
N LEU A 339 17.69 -5.28 -7.75
CA LEU A 339 16.25 -5.03 -7.91
C LEU A 339 15.94 -4.31 -9.22
N ALA A 340 16.74 -3.31 -9.58
CA ALA A 340 16.55 -2.54 -10.82
C ALA A 340 16.73 -3.39 -12.09
N ARG A 341 17.53 -4.46 -12.01
CA ARG A 341 17.80 -5.40 -13.10
C ARG A 341 16.94 -6.67 -13.07
N GLY A 342 16.01 -6.76 -12.09
CA GLY A 342 15.21 -7.97 -11.90
C GLY A 342 16.02 -9.17 -11.42
N ALA A 343 17.15 -8.93 -10.75
CA ALA A 343 18.06 -9.96 -10.25
C ALA A 343 17.93 -10.20 -8.75
N PRO A 344 18.31 -11.37 -8.22
CA PRO A 344 18.35 -11.62 -6.79
C PRO A 344 19.27 -10.66 -6.05
N GLN A 345 18.84 -10.22 -4.87
CA GLN A 345 19.62 -9.35 -4.00
C GLN A 345 20.61 -10.18 -3.17
N HIS A 346 21.81 -9.67 -3.01
CA HIS A 346 22.84 -10.32 -2.18
C HIS A 346 22.77 -9.85 -0.72
N ASP A 347 22.35 -8.62 -0.50
CA ASP A 347 22.26 -7.98 0.80
C ASP A 347 21.01 -7.08 0.87
N PRO A 348 19.81 -7.66 1.09
CA PRO A 348 18.58 -6.89 1.13
C PRO A 348 18.34 -6.20 2.48
N THR A 349 17.65 -5.09 2.47
CA THR A 349 16.95 -4.57 3.64
C THR A 349 15.72 -5.41 3.93
N LEU A 350 15.51 -5.78 5.20
CA LEU A 350 14.33 -6.48 5.67
C LEU A 350 13.46 -5.56 6.54
N TYR A 351 12.15 -5.58 6.29
CA TYR A 351 11.18 -5.04 7.23
C TYR A 351 10.58 -6.17 8.04
N ILE A 352 10.47 -5.98 9.37
CA ILE A 352 9.89 -6.95 10.30
C ILE A 352 8.76 -6.28 11.08
N CYS A 353 7.55 -6.81 10.96
CA CYS A 353 6.46 -6.53 11.88
C CYS A 353 6.37 -7.63 12.93
N ALA A 354 6.62 -7.28 14.19
CA ALA A 354 6.43 -8.13 15.35
C ALA A 354 5.07 -7.78 15.96
N GLN A 355 4.02 -8.48 15.54
CA GLN A 355 2.63 -8.05 15.72
C GLN A 355 2.15 -8.12 17.18
N ASP A 356 2.80 -8.93 18.00
CA ASP A 356 2.47 -9.03 19.44
C ASP A 356 3.16 -7.96 20.29
N ARG A 357 3.97 -7.09 19.67
CA ARG A 357 4.67 -5.96 20.30
C ARG A 357 3.98 -4.61 20.10
N PHE A 358 2.83 -4.59 19.43
CA PHE A 358 2.01 -3.39 19.33
C PHE A 358 1.66 -2.83 20.71
N GLY A 359 1.67 -1.48 20.84
CA GLY A 359 1.44 -0.80 22.10
C GLY A 359 2.57 -1.01 23.12
N SER A 360 3.81 -1.26 22.67
CA SER A 360 4.99 -1.53 23.51
C SER A 360 4.85 -2.78 24.39
N ASN A 361 4.05 -3.75 23.95
CA ASN A 361 3.88 -5.02 24.67
C ASN A 361 5.18 -5.85 24.60
N THR A 362 5.42 -6.66 25.64
CA THR A 362 6.57 -7.56 25.73
C THR A 362 6.05 -9.00 25.84
N PRO A 363 5.95 -9.73 24.71
CA PRO A 363 5.45 -11.09 24.70
C PRO A 363 6.36 -12.06 25.47
N SER A 364 5.76 -13.04 26.16
CA SER A 364 6.51 -14.08 26.90
C SER A 364 6.57 -15.43 26.19
N GLY A 365 5.90 -15.57 25.05
CA GLY A 365 5.74 -16.82 24.31
C GLY A 365 6.20 -16.73 22.86
N GLN A 366 5.52 -17.51 22.00
CA GLN A 366 5.65 -17.33 20.55
C GLN A 366 4.93 -16.05 20.11
N GLU A 367 5.58 -15.29 19.26
CA GLU A 367 5.10 -14.04 18.68
C GLU A 367 4.79 -14.25 17.19
N ARG A 368 3.87 -13.45 16.67
CA ARG A 368 3.50 -13.42 15.26
C ARG A 368 4.39 -12.43 14.51
N PHE A 369 5.00 -12.90 13.44
CA PHE A 369 5.89 -12.10 12.60
C PHE A 369 5.44 -12.06 11.15
N GLU A 370 5.56 -10.89 10.54
CA GLU A 370 5.63 -10.72 9.11
C GLU A 370 6.97 -10.09 8.75
N ILE A 371 7.71 -10.73 7.83
CA ILE A 371 9.00 -10.24 7.33
C ILE A 371 8.88 -10.02 5.83
N ILE A 372 9.20 -8.82 5.37
CA ILE A 372 9.07 -8.40 3.99
C ILE A 372 10.44 -8.12 3.38
N LEU A 373 10.66 -8.71 2.21
CA LEU A 373 11.80 -8.52 1.33
C LEU A 373 11.30 -8.00 -0.02
N ASN A 374 11.70 -6.80 -0.43
CA ASN A 374 11.34 -6.25 -1.73
C ASN A 374 11.82 -7.14 -2.88
N GLN A 375 10.97 -7.31 -3.90
CA GLN A 375 11.26 -8.09 -5.10
C GLN A 375 10.80 -7.35 -6.36
N PRO A 376 11.38 -7.64 -7.52
CA PRO A 376 10.83 -7.18 -8.78
C PRO A 376 9.48 -7.85 -9.04
N PRO A 377 8.59 -7.25 -9.87
CA PRO A 377 7.40 -7.92 -10.38
C PRO A 377 7.81 -9.12 -11.24
N CYS A 378 6.97 -10.15 -11.31
CA CYS A 378 7.18 -11.30 -12.19
C CYS A 378 6.39 -11.11 -13.49
N GLY A 379 7.02 -11.38 -14.63
CA GLY A 379 6.33 -11.37 -15.94
C GLY A 379 5.48 -12.62 -16.20
N GLN A 380 5.58 -13.63 -15.33
CA GLN A 380 4.91 -14.92 -15.49
C GLN A 380 4.26 -15.36 -14.18
N THR A 381 3.18 -16.11 -14.30
CA THR A 381 2.38 -16.63 -13.17
C THR A 381 2.72 -18.08 -12.81
N ALA A 382 3.87 -18.59 -13.23
CA ALA A 382 4.29 -19.95 -12.89
C ALA A 382 4.50 -20.10 -11.38
N VAL A 383 3.93 -21.14 -10.80
CA VAL A 383 4.11 -21.45 -9.37
C VAL A 383 5.59 -21.78 -9.10
N PRO A 384 6.25 -21.09 -8.14
CA PRO A 384 7.63 -21.40 -7.80
C PRO A 384 7.77 -22.85 -7.32
N SER A 385 8.80 -23.53 -7.79
CA SER A 385 9.10 -24.87 -7.32
C SER A 385 9.47 -24.87 -5.84
N GLN A 386 9.30 -25.99 -5.17
CA GLN A 386 9.68 -26.15 -3.76
C GLN A 386 11.17 -25.80 -3.53
N LYS A 387 12.04 -26.14 -4.46
CA LYS A 387 13.47 -25.79 -4.41
C LYS A 387 13.71 -24.27 -4.41
N VAL A 388 12.96 -23.52 -5.22
CA VAL A 388 13.05 -22.05 -5.27
C VAL A 388 12.56 -21.46 -3.94
N ARG A 389 11.47 -21.97 -3.37
CA ARG A 389 10.97 -21.53 -2.06
C ARG A 389 11.99 -21.78 -0.94
N GLU A 390 12.66 -22.91 -0.94
CA GLU A 390 13.71 -23.24 0.04
C GLU A 390 14.95 -22.35 -0.10
N GLN A 391 15.34 -22.03 -1.33
CA GLN A 391 16.41 -21.06 -1.58
C GLN A 391 16.06 -19.67 -1.05
N CYS A 392 14.84 -19.20 -1.31
CA CYS A 392 14.36 -17.93 -0.76
C CYS A 392 14.31 -17.93 0.78
N GLN A 393 13.83 -19.02 1.38
CA GLN A 393 13.85 -19.20 2.84
C GLN A 393 15.29 -19.06 3.39
N THR A 394 16.26 -19.69 2.74
CA THR A 394 17.66 -19.61 3.16
C THR A 394 18.17 -18.18 3.14
N ILE A 395 17.88 -17.40 2.09
CA ILE A 395 18.26 -16.00 1.97
C ILE A 395 17.69 -15.18 3.16
N PHE A 396 16.39 -15.34 3.47
CA PHE A 396 15.79 -14.67 4.62
C PHE A 396 16.50 -14.99 5.92
N LEU A 397 16.69 -16.27 6.21
CA LEU A 397 17.25 -16.73 7.47
C LEU A 397 18.73 -16.35 7.63
N ASP A 398 19.51 -16.38 6.56
CA ASP A 398 20.90 -15.93 6.57
C ASP A 398 21.01 -14.44 6.88
N HIS A 399 20.11 -13.62 6.30
CA HIS A 399 20.07 -12.19 6.61
C HIS A 399 19.70 -11.92 8.06
N LEU A 400 18.67 -12.57 8.58
CA LEU A 400 18.26 -12.45 9.98
C LEU A 400 19.40 -12.84 10.92
N THR A 401 20.08 -13.95 10.62
CA THR A 401 21.24 -14.42 11.40
C THR A 401 22.41 -13.43 11.37
N ARG A 402 22.70 -12.80 10.20
CA ARG A 402 23.74 -11.75 10.10
C ARG A 402 23.45 -10.52 10.94
N HIS A 403 22.18 -10.26 11.26
CA HIS A 403 21.75 -9.21 12.20
C HIS A 403 21.62 -9.72 13.64
N GLY A 404 22.02 -10.98 13.91
CA GLY A 404 21.96 -11.55 15.25
C GLY A 404 20.57 -12.00 15.71
N LEU A 405 19.61 -12.14 14.77
CA LEU A 405 18.28 -12.66 15.08
C LEU A 405 18.16 -14.15 14.84
N SER A 406 17.55 -14.85 15.79
CA SER A 406 17.16 -16.26 15.65
C SER A 406 15.70 -16.47 16.05
N PHE A 407 15.08 -17.51 15.45
CA PHE A 407 13.67 -17.84 15.66
C PHE A 407 13.50 -19.33 16.00
N THR A 408 12.68 -19.61 17.03
CA THR A 408 12.36 -20.99 17.47
C THR A 408 10.84 -21.15 17.60
N PRO A 409 10.17 -22.04 16.83
CA PRO A 409 10.77 -22.89 15.79
C PRO A 409 11.29 -22.08 14.57
N ARG A 410 12.26 -22.60 13.87
CA ARG A 410 12.78 -21.98 12.63
C ARG A 410 11.67 -21.98 11.57
N PRO A 411 11.33 -20.83 10.97
CA PRO A 411 10.30 -20.76 9.93
C PRO A 411 10.71 -21.55 8.69
N THR A 412 9.72 -22.13 8.02
CA THR A 412 9.91 -22.99 6.84
C THR A 412 9.51 -22.29 5.55
N SER A 413 9.85 -22.85 4.40
CA SER A 413 9.46 -22.35 3.09
C SER A 413 7.93 -22.30 2.87
N ARG A 414 7.15 -23.02 3.68
CA ARG A 414 5.67 -22.99 3.66
C ARG A 414 5.09 -21.69 4.18
N THR A 415 5.86 -20.91 4.95
CA THR A 415 5.45 -19.62 5.49
C THR A 415 5.70 -18.47 4.50
N LEU A 416 6.29 -18.75 3.32
CA LEU A 416 6.56 -17.78 2.28
C LEU A 416 5.36 -17.55 1.38
N THR A 417 5.07 -16.27 1.13
CA THR A 417 4.29 -15.81 -0.02
C THR A 417 5.24 -15.10 -0.97
N MET A 418 5.30 -15.55 -2.21
CA MET A 418 6.24 -15.06 -3.22
C MET A 418 5.53 -14.15 -4.24
N THR A 419 6.31 -13.50 -5.09
CA THR A 419 5.80 -12.61 -6.15
C THR A 419 4.76 -13.32 -7.05
N GLU A 420 5.00 -14.58 -7.38
CA GLU A 420 4.13 -15.40 -8.22
C GLU A 420 2.82 -15.74 -7.50
N ASP A 421 2.86 -15.97 -6.20
CA ASP A 421 1.66 -16.19 -5.39
C ASP A 421 0.79 -14.91 -5.40
N PHE A 422 1.40 -13.74 -5.31
CA PHE A 422 0.68 -12.46 -5.45
C PHE A 422 0.08 -12.28 -6.85
N ALA A 423 0.79 -12.71 -7.92
CA ALA A 423 0.26 -12.66 -9.28
C ALA A 423 -0.99 -13.53 -9.46
N GLN A 424 -1.03 -14.69 -8.80
CA GLN A 424 -2.20 -15.58 -8.82
C GLN A 424 -3.36 -15.03 -7.97
N MET A 425 -3.06 -14.50 -6.78
CA MET A 425 -4.06 -13.90 -5.90
C MET A 425 -4.69 -12.64 -6.52
N PHE A 426 -3.92 -11.86 -7.27
CA PHE A 426 -4.34 -10.58 -7.85
C PHE A 426 -4.09 -10.57 -9.37
N PRO A 427 -5.00 -11.14 -10.17
CA PRO A 427 -4.85 -11.27 -11.61
C PRO A 427 -4.55 -9.92 -12.29
N GLY A 428 -3.63 -9.95 -13.26
CA GLY A 428 -3.17 -8.76 -13.98
C GLY A 428 -2.14 -7.92 -13.23
N SER A 429 -1.84 -8.23 -11.95
CA SER A 429 -0.84 -7.49 -11.18
C SER A 429 0.60 -7.80 -11.59
N ASP A 430 0.87 -8.95 -12.22
CA ASP A 430 2.22 -9.47 -12.45
C ASP A 430 3.03 -9.57 -11.15
N GLY A 431 2.36 -9.84 -10.02
CA GLY A 431 2.92 -9.85 -8.68
C GLY A 431 3.18 -8.46 -8.08
N SER A 432 3.04 -7.38 -8.84
CA SER A 432 3.20 -6.02 -8.34
C SER A 432 2.17 -5.69 -7.25
N LEU A 433 2.64 -5.12 -6.14
CA LEU A 433 1.76 -4.81 -5.01
C LEU A 433 1.11 -3.43 -5.10
N TYR A 434 1.71 -2.51 -5.86
CA TYR A 434 1.36 -1.09 -5.87
C TYR A 434 0.88 -0.59 -7.25
N GLY A 435 0.65 -1.51 -8.19
CA GLY A 435 0.22 -1.18 -9.55
C GLY A 435 1.33 -0.55 -10.39
N ARG A 436 1.09 0.64 -10.95
CA ARG A 436 2.12 1.39 -11.68
C ARG A 436 3.23 1.85 -10.74
N SER A 437 4.48 1.73 -11.21
CA SER A 437 5.67 2.24 -10.51
C SER A 437 5.62 3.78 -10.37
N PRO A 438 6.15 4.34 -9.26
CA PRO A 438 6.25 5.79 -9.06
C PRO A 438 7.48 6.41 -9.77
N HIS A 439 8.14 5.69 -10.68
CA HIS A 439 9.35 6.15 -11.34
C HIS A 439 9.09 7.34 -12.26
N GLY A 440 9.91 8.38 -12.11
CA GLY A 440 9.84 9.64 -12.86
C GLY A 440 8.81 10.63 -12.29
N MET A 441 9.09 11.92 -12.51
CA MET A 441 8.30 13.04 -11.96
C MET A 441 6.82 13.01 -12.39
N MET A 442 6.52 12.49 -13.58
CA MET A 442 5.16 12.45 -14.13
C MET A 442 4.37 11.19 -13.78
N ALA A 443 4.96 10.25 -13.02
CA ALA A 443 4.32 8.95 -12.73
C ALA A 443 2.99 9.09 -11.98
N ALA A 444 2.89 10.05 -11.07
CA ALA A 444 1.65 10.30 -10.32
C ALA A 444 0.48 10.76 -11.22
N PHE A 445 0.78 11.49 -12.31
CA PHE A 445 -0.22 11.95 -13.28
C PHE A 445 -0.61 10.89 -14.30
N ALA A 446 0.15 9.83 -14.42
CA ALA A 446 -0.09 8.76 -15.38
C ALA A 446 -0.97 7.63 -14.85
N ARG A 447 -1.33 7.63 -13.57
CA ARG A 447 -2.28 6.66 -13.00
C ARG A 447 -3.68 6.91 -13.55
N PRO A 448 -4.45 5.86 -13.92
CA PRO A 448 -5.81 6.03 -14.40
C PRO A 448 -6.70 6.62 -13.30
N THR A 449 -7.58 7.54 -13.67
CA THR A 449 -8.60 8.11 -12.77
C THR A 449 -9.82 7.18 -12.68
N ALA A 450 -10.81 7.57 -11.87
CA ALA A 450 -12.02 6.77 -11.69
C ALA A 450 -12.79 6.53 -13.00
N ARG A 451 -12.93 7.55 -13.87
CA ARG A 451 -13.56 7.39 -15.18
C ARG A 451 -12.65 6.67 -16.16
N THR A 452 -13.19 5.64 -16.81
CA THR A 452 -12.51 4.94 -17.91
C THR A 452 -12.99 5.46 -19.27
N LYS A 453 -12.37 4.94 -20.34
CA LYS A 453 -12.83 5.18 -21.71
C LYS A 453 -14.13 4.44 -22.03
N THR A 454 -14.47 3.38 -21.29
CA THR A 454 -15.71 2.61 -21.45
C THR A 454 -16.79 3.21 -20.56
N LYS A 455 -17.83 3.79 -21.15
CA LYS A 455 -18.95 4.37 -20.39
C LYS A 455 -19.53 3.34 -19.42
N GLY A 456 -19.82 3.76 -18.19
CA GLY A 456 -20.39 2.92 -17.14
C GLY A 456 -19.43 1.92 -16.46
N LEU A 457 -18.15 1.90 -16.88
CA LEU A 457 -17.10 1.15 -16.22
C LEU A 457 -16.13 2.13 -15.56
N TYR A 458 -15.95 1.98 -14.25
CA TYR A 458 -15.14 2.86 -13.40
C TYR A 458 -14.03 2.08 -12.70
N LEU A 459 -12.99 2.79 -12.25
CA LEU A 459 -11.85 2.25 -11.51
C LEU A 459 -11.80 2.76 -10.09
N VAL A 460 -11.32 1.91 -9.18
CA VAL A 460 -11.03 2.27 -7.79
C VAL A 460 -9.84 1.45 -7.27
N GLY A 461 -9.25 1.91 -6.19
CA GLY A 461 -8.22 1.17 -5.44
C GLY A 461 -6.79 1.63 -5.74
N GLY A 462 -5.82 0.87 -5.23
CA GLY A 462 -4.40 1.25 -5.26
C GLY A 462 -3.75 1.28 -6.65
N GLY A 463 -4.38 0.69 -7.68
CA GLY A 463 -3.95 0.79 -9.07
C GLY A 463 -4.42 2.06 -9.77
N ALA A 464 -5.45 2.74 -9.23
CA ALA A 464 -6.02 3.98 -9.72
C ALA A 464 -5.50 5.20 -8.93
N HIS A 465 -5.82 6.40 -9.41
CA HIS A 465 -5.55 7.65 -8.71
C HIS A 465 -6.30 7.72 -7.35
N PRO A 466 -5.69 8.25 -6.26
CA PRO A 466 -4.39 8.93 -6.19
C PRO A 466 -3.20 7.99 -6.12
N GLY A 467 -3.34 6.72 -5.82
CA GLY A 467 -2.23 5.79 -5.83
C GLY A 467 -2.33 4.62 -4.87
N ALA A 468 -1.19 4.04 -4.57
CA ALA A 468 -1.07 2.87 -3.72
C ALA A 468 -1.05 3.22 -2.23
N GLY A 469 -1.45 2.26 -1.40
CA GLY A 469 -1.57 2.36 0.06
C GLY A 469 -3.03 2.32 0.51
N VAL A 470 -3.25 1.84 1.73
CA VAL A 470 -4.61 1.66 2.29
C VAL A 470 -5.38 3.00 2.35
N PRO A 471 -4.79 4.11 2.83
CA PRO A 471 -5.44 5.41 2.80
C PRO A 471 -5.72 5.92 1.37
N MET A 472 -4.77 5.71 0.46
CA MET A 472 -4.91 6.16 -0.93
C MET A 472 -6.02 5.41 -1.66
N ALA A 473 -6.16 4.09 -1.45
CA ALA A 473 -7.27 3.30 -1.98
C ALA A 473 -8.63 3.79 -1.43
N THR A 474 -8.68 4.24 -0.18
CA THR A 474 -9.87 4.84 0.45
C THR A 474 -10.23 6.20 -0.17
N LEU A 475 -9.24 7.04 -0.48
CA LEU A 475 -9.44 8.29 -1.22
C LEU A 475 -9.85 8.04 -2.68
N SER A 476 -9.26 7.03 -3.33
CA SER A 476 -9.69 6.59 -4.67
C SER A 476 -11.19 6.28 -4.70
N ALA A 477 -11.71 5.63 -3.65
CA ALA A 477 -13.13 5.33 -3.51
C ALA A 477 -14.00 6.59 -3.34
N LYS A 478 -13.50 7.63 -2.66
CA LYS A 478 -14.19 8.93 -2.59
C LYS A 478 -14.39 9.53 -3.98
N HIS A 479 -13.33 9.53 -4.78
CA HIS A 479 -13.37 10.06 -6.15
C HIS A 479 -14.27 9.22 -7.06
N ALA A 480 -14.19 7.89 -6.97
CA ALA A 480 -14.99 6.99 -7.79
C ALA A 480 -16.48 7.08 -7.45
N ALA A 481 -16.83 7.05 -6.17
CA ALA A 481 -18.23 7.15 -5.74
C ALA A 481 -18.86 8.50 -6.16
N ALA A 482 -18.16 9.61 -5.93
CA ALA A 482 -18.63 10.93 -6.38
C ALA A 482 -18.85 11.00 -7.89
N THR A 483 -17.93 10.42 -8.66
CA THR A 483 -18.03 10.36 -10.13
C THR A 483 -19.23 9.53 -10.57
N ILE A 484 -19.44 8.34 -9.98
CA ILE A 484 -20.56 7.45 -10.32
C ILE A 484 -21.89 8.11 -9.97
N LEU A 485 -22.03 8.67 -8.76
CA LEU A 485 -23.26 9.35 -8.33
C LEU A 485 -23.62 10.51 -9.25
N SER A 486 -22.63 11.33 -9.64
CA SER A 486 -22.83 12.42 -10.60
C SER A 486 -23.28 11.90 -11.97
N ASP A 487 -22.67 10.82 -12.50
CA ASP A 487 -23.00 10.29 -13.80
C ASP A 487 -24.38 9.61 -13.83
N LEU A 488 -24.79 8.98 -12.72
CA LEU A 488 -26.09 8.34 -12.59
C LEU A 488 -27.24 9.37 -12.42
N THR A 489 -26.98 10.54 -11.84
CA THR A 489 -27.99 11.60 -11.72
C THR A 489 -28.21 12.37 -13.04
N LEU A 490 -27.28 12.29 -13.99
CA LEU A 490 -27.36 12.95 -15.29
C LEU A 490 -28.00 12.06 -16.37
N THR A 491 -28.29 10.80 -16.06
CA THR A 491 -28.94 9.82 -16.95
C THR A 491 -30.37 9.54 -16.51
#